data_eff15393db5a9bf28fd1f15b6960a029
#
_entry.id   eff15393db5a9bf28fd1f15b6960a029
#
_cell.length_a   1.000
_cell.length_b   1.000
_cell.length_c   1.000
_cell.angle_alpha   90.00
_cell.angle_beta   90.00
_cell.angle_gamma   90.00
#
_symmetry.space_group_name_H-M   'P 1'
#
loop_
_entity.id
_entity.type
_entity.pdbx_description
1 polymer ?
#
loop_
_entity_poly.entity_id
_entity_poly.type
_entity_poly.pdbx_seq_one_letter_code
_entity_poly.pdbx_strand_id
1 'polypeptide(L)'
;MGMVKDASGDLRGKLKITGSAAAPQVRGNLTFDKAKLNYAQFNSIYSLENETIRFTEDGIVLNNFTIRDTDGNRAIIDGTAYTKDFRSYKLGLNMQADNFKVLSSTKQDNELYFGKLFIDANINIAGTSTSPVVDGKLRVNEATDLTFVIPQKDPRLVEREGVIEFVDMDAPLLNTVLT
;
A
#
# COMPACT_ATOMS: atom_id res chain seq x y z
N MET A 1 5.23 9.10 8.23
CA MET A 1 4.26 8.31 9.01
C MET A 1 4.57 6.83 8.76
N GLY A 2 4.69 5.99 9.80
CA GLY A 2 5.03 4.57 9.63
C GLY A 2 3.89 3.80 8.98
N MET A 3 4.20 2.76 8.20
CA MET A 3 3.19 1.88 7.58
C MET A 3 2.47 0.97 8.61
N VAL A 4 3.08 0.74 9.76
CA VAL A 4 2.53 -0.08 10.85
C VAL A 4 2.21 0.81 12.04
N LYS A 5 0.96 0.75 12.51
CA LYS A 5 0.45 1.51 13.66
C LYS A 5 0.74 0.80 14.97
N ASP A 6 0.47 -0.50 15.02
CA ASP A 6 0.69 -1.37 16.17
C ASP A 6 1.24 -2.71 15.73
N ALA A 7 2.14 -3.28 16.52
CA ALA A 7 2.64 -4.63 16.33
C ALA A 7 2.80 -5.34 17.67
N SER A 8 2.53 -6.64 17.69
CA SER A 8 2.69 -7.50 18.87
C SER A 8 3.11 -8.91 18.44
N GLY A 9 3.49 -9.75 19.41
CA GLY A 9 4.00 -11.10 19.17
C GLY A 9 5.53 -11.14 19.14
N ASP A 10 6.08 -12.29 18.81
CA ASP A 10 7.52 -12.56 18.82
C ASP A 10 8.05 -12.82 17.40
N LEU A 11 9.28 -12.41 17.16
CA LEU A 11 10.05 -12.75 15.98
C LEU A 11 11.27 -13.54 16.42
N ARG A 12 11.37 -14.80 15.98
CA ARG A 12 12.44 -15.72 16.37
C ARG A 12 13.22 -16.18 15.14
N GLY A 13 14.50 -16.37 15.28
CA GLY A 13 15.30 -16.92 14.20
C GLY A 13 16.79 -16.74 14.39
N LYS A 14 17.51 -17.18 13.37
CA LYS A 14 18.97 -17.01 13.28
C LYS A 14 19.31 -16.46 11.91
N LEU A 15 20.00 -15.35 11.89
CA LEU A 15 20.53 -14.77 10.67
C LEU A 15 22.05 -14.72 10.73
N LYS A 16 22.69 -15.12 9.64
CA LYS A 16 24.11 -14.91 9.40
C LYS A 16 24.27 -13.76 8.41
N ILE A 17 24.93 -12.71 8.80
CA ILE A 17 25.23 -11.56 7.96
C ILE A 17 26.73 -11.57 7.66
N THR A 18 27.08 -11.55 6.37
CA THR A 18 28.46 -11.53 5.84
C THR A 18 28.55 -10.50 4.71
N GLY A 19 29.72 -10.37 4.10
CA GLY A 19 29.95 -9.38 3.04
C GLY A 19 30.30 -7.99 3.57
N SER A 20 30.10 -6.97 2.75
CA SER A 20 30.36 -5.58 3.11
C SER A 20 29.07 -4.82 3.42
N ALA A 21 29.17 -3.63 4.03
CA ALA A 21 28.02 -2.76 4.27
C ALA A 21 27.31 -2.31 2.96
N ALA A 22 28.05 -2.30 1.84
CA ALA A 22 27.49 -1.95 0.53
C ALA A 22 26.81 -3.14 -0.16
N ALA A 23 27.23 -4.37 0.16
CA ALA A 23 26.68 -5.62 -0.39
C ALA A 23 26.60 -6.68 0.72
N PRO A 24 25.67 -6.55 1.66
CA PRO A 24 25.47 -7.53 2.73
C PRO A 24 24.88 -8.82 2.16
N GLN A 25 25.37 -9.94 2.64
CA GLN A 25 24.79 -11.24 2.38
C GLN A 25 24.14 -11.73 3.65
N VAL A 26 22.83 -11.94 3.58
CA VAL A 26 22.04 -12.40 4.72
C VAL A 26 21.52 -13.81 4.41
N ARG A 27 21.71 -14.72 5.34
CA ARG A 27 21.18 -16.10 5.27
C ARG A 27 20.58 -16.49 6.59
N GLY A 28 19.54 -17.29 6.53
CA GLY A 28 18.85 -17.83 7.71
C GLY A 28 17.35 -17.70 7.63
N ASN A 29 16.71 -17.80 8.75
CA ASN A 29 15.24 -17.78 8.84
C ASN A 29 14.81 -16.85 9.98
N LEU A 30 13.67 -16.18 9.76
CA LEU A 30 12.91 -15.47 10.79
C LEU A 30 11.49 -16.04 10.81
N THR A 31 11.05 -16.48 11.98
CA THR A 31 9.71 -17.03 12.19
C THR A 31 8.91 -16.10 13.08
N PHE A 32 7.73 -15.73 12.62
CA PHE A 32 6.75 -14.98 13.38
C PHE A 32 6.00 -15.93 14.32
N ASP A 33 6.01 -15.65 15.63
CA ASP A 33 5.27 -16.42 16.62
C ASP A 33 4.16 -15.55 17.20
N LYS A 34 2.91 -15.89 16.85
CA LYS A 34 1.69 -15.16 17.25
C LYS A 34 1.77 -13.66 16.96
N ALA A 35 2.43 -13.29 15.87
CA ALA A 35 2.59 -11.88 15.52
C ALA A 35 1.28 -11.31 14.99
N LYS A 36 1.00 -10.08 15.41
CA LYS A 36 -0.11 -9.27 14.87
C LYS A 36 0.45 -7.91 14.49
N LEU A 37 -0.05 -7.36 13.40
CA LEU A 37 0.30 -6.02 12.95
C LEU A 37 -0.94 -5.29 12.47
N ASN A 38 -1.04 -4.01 12.79
CA ASN A 38 -2.04 -3.11 12.24
C ASN A 38 -1.40 -2.28 11.13
N TYR A 39 -1.86 -2.48 9.88
CA TYR A 39 -1.44 -1.66 8.77
C TYR A 39 -2.18 -0.34 8.79
N ALA A 40 -1.44 0.73 9.09
CA ALA A 40 -2.00 2.05 9.43
C ALA A 40 -2.91 2.62 8.33
N GLN A 41 -2.56 2.41 7.07
CA GLN A 41 -3.27 2.99 5.93
C GLN A 41 -4.67 2.41 5.73
N PHE A 42 -4.87 1.15 6.10
CA PHE A 42 -6.15 0.44 5.98
C PHE A 42 -6.84 0.22 7.33
N ASN A 43 -6.16 0.59 8.41
CA ASN A 43 -6.54 0.26 9.80
C ASN A 43 -6.96 -1.20 9.97
N SER A 44 -6.21 -2.08 9.31
CA SER A 44 -6.51 -3.52 9.27
C SER A 44 -5.47 -4.30 10.05
N ILE A 45 -5.98 -5.16 10.92
CA ILE A 45 -5.14 -6.03 11.74
C ILE A 45 -4.99 -7.36 11.03
N TYR A 46 -3.74 -7.77 10.86
CA TYR A 46 -3.36 -9.06 10.31
C TYR A 46 -2.58 -9.87 11.33
N SER A 47 -2.74 -11.19 11.28
CA SER A 47 -1.99 -12.12 12.12
C SER A 47 -1.12 -13.05 11.29
N LEU A 48 0.06 -13.34 11.84
CA LEU A 48 1.07 -14.26 11.33
C LEU A 48 1.37 -15.27 12.42
N GLU A 49 1.00 -16.54 12.19
CA GLU A 49 1.19 -17.63 13.14
C GLU A 49 2.15 -18.65 12.58
N ASN A 50 3.34 -18.74 13.17
CA ASN A 50 4.42 -19.65 12.75
C ASN A 50 4.88 -19.46 11.29
N GLU A 51 4.65 -18.29 10.73
CA GLU A 51 5.06 -17.95 9.38
C GLU A 51 6.57 -17.67 9.34
N THR A 52 7.23 -18.19 8.31
CA THR A 52 8.70 -18.11 8.22
C THR A 52 9.14 -17.40 6.94
N ILE A 53 9.95 -16.38 7.10
CA ILE A 53 10.72 -15.75 6.03
C ILE A 53 12.09 -16.40 5.98
N ARG A 54 12.50 -16.87 4.80
CA ARG A 54 13.83 -17.45 4.57
C ARG A 54 14.70 -16.50 3.77
N PHE A 55 15.89 -16.24 4.27
CA PHE A 55 16.93 -15.48 3.60
C PHE A 55 17.92 -16.43 2.94
N THR A 56 18.11 -16.30 1.65
CA THR A 56 19.00 -17.11 0.82
C THR A 56 19.99 -16.23 0.06
N GLU A 57 20.87 -16.84 -0.73
CA GLU A 57 21.77 -16.09 -1.63
C GLU A 57 21.04 -15.30 -2.70
N ASP A 58 19.86 -15.78 -3.10
CA ASP A 58 19.06 -15.15 -4.15
C ASP A 58 18.15 -14.04 -3.62
N GLY A 59 17.89 -14.00 -2.31
CA GLY A 59 17.03 -13.01 -1.69
C GLY A 59 16.13 -13.58 -0.60
N ILE A 60 14.93 -13.04 -0.53
CA ILE A 60 13.90 -13.36 0.47
C ILE A 60 12.90 -14.32 -0.14
N VAL A 61 12.79 -15.53 0.43
CA VAL A 61 11.89 -16.59 -0.02
C VAL A 61 10.71 -16.68 0.93
N LEU A 62 9.52 -16.63 0.37
CA LEU A 62 8.25 -16.92 1.02
C LEU A 62 7.73 -18.25 0.48
N ASN A 63 7.31 -19.13 1.37
CA ASN A 63 6.80 -20.45 1.00
C ASN A 63 5.53 -20.72 1.77
N ASN A 64 4.38 -20.69 1.09
CA ASN A 64 3.05 -20.74 1.69
C ASN A 64 2.88 -19.73 2.86
N PHE A 65 3.50 -18.55 2.72
CA PHE A 65 3.47 -17.54 3.76
C PHE A 65 2.05 -16.99 3.93
N THR A 66 1.43 -17.33 5.05
CA THR A 66 0.00 -17.11 5.29
C THR A 66 -0.22 -15.90 6.18
N ILE A 67 -0.99 -14.96 5.67
CA ILE A 67 -1.51 -13.82 6.41
C ILE A 67 -2.97 -14.07 6.71
N ARG A 68 -3.41 -13.86 7.96
CA ARG A 68 -4.82 -13.99 8.34
C ARG A 68 -5.39 -12.62 8.70
N ASP A 69 -6.61 -12.38 8.27
CA ASP A 69 -7.39 -11.23 8.72
C ASP A 69 -8.05 -11.50 10.09
N THR A 70 -8.79 -10.52 10.59
CA THR A 70 -9.49 -10.63 11.89
C THR A 70 -10.66 -11.62 11.90
N ASP A 71 -11.15 -12.02 10.73
CA ASP A 71 -12.23 -13.00 10.58
C ASP A 71 -11.70 -14.42 10.33
N GLY A 72 -10.34 -14.56 10.26
CA GLY A 72 -9.65 -15.82 10.06
C GLY A 72 -9.46 -16.22 8.60
N ASN A 73 -9.90 -15.40 7.64
CA ASN A 73 -9.65 -15.63 6.21
C ASN A 73 -8.15 -15.45 5.89
N ARG A 74 -7.71 -16.02 4.77
CA ARG A 74 -6.28 -16.16 4.46
C ARG A 74 -5.92 -15.48 3.15
N ALA A 75 -4.75 -14.83 3.19
CA ALA A 75 -3.98 -14.53 2.00
C ALA A 75 -2.66 -15.31 2.07
N ILE A 76 -2.32 -16.04 1.02
CA ILE A 76 -1.13 -16.89 0.93
C ILE A 76 -0.20 -16.30 -0.10
N ILE A 77 1.06 -16.14 0.25
CA ILE A 77 2.10 -15.61 -0.63
C ILE A 77 3.19 -16.65 -0.80
N ASP A 78 3.51 -16.95 -2.06
CA ASP A 78 4.61 -17.82 -2.47
C ASP A 78 5.56 -17.08 -3.39
N GLY A 79 6.84 -17.42 -3.34
CA GLY A 79 7.84 -16.96 -4.30
C GLY A 79 9.05 -16.29 -3.66
N THR A 80 9.74 -15.49 -4.46
CA THR A 80 11.01 -14.89 -4.06
C THR A 80 11.06 -13.40 -4.43
N ALA A 81 11.48 -12.59 -3.47
CA ALA A 81 11.95 -11.25 -3.70
C ALA A 81 13.47 -11.29 -3.85
N TYR A 82 13.93 -11.35 -5.10
CA TYR A 82 15.35 -11.46 -5.44
C TYR A 82 16.08 -10.16 -5.11
N THR A 83 17.18 -10.26 -4.40
CA THR A 83 18.05 -9.12 -4.07
C THR A 83 19.47 -9.57 -3.80
N LYS A 84 20.43 -8.69 -4.08
CA LYS A 84 21.86 -8.90 -3.77
C LYS A 84 22.39 -7.89 -2.74
N ASP A 85 21.67 -6.82 -2.51
CA ASP A 85 22.12 -5.68 -1.72
C ASP A 85 21.09 -5.24 -0.66
N PHE A 86 19.92 -5.84 -0.63
CA PHE A 86 18.76 -5.48 0.21
C PHE A 86 18.29 -4.02 0.02
N ARG A 87 18.62 -3.40 -1.12
CA ARG A 87 18.19 -2.06 -1.50
C ARG A 87 17.25 -2.09 -2.70
N SER A 88 17.54 -2.98 -3.64
CA SER A 88 16.73 -3.21 -4.83
C SER A 88 16.23 -4.64 -4.86
N TYR A 89 14.98 -4.82 -5.29
CA TYR A 89 14.33 -6.13 -5.36
C TYR A 89 13.72 -6.35 -6.73
N LYS A 90 13.93 -7.56 -7.26
CA LYS A 90 13.16 -8.08 -8.37
C LYS A 90 12.13 -9.06 -7.82
N LEU A 91 10.88 -8.84 -8.12
CA LEU A 91 9.77 -9.61 -7.56
C LEU A 91 9.44 -10.80 -8.46
N GLY A 92 9.17 -11.92 -7.84
CA GLY A 92 8.62 -13.12 -8.44
C GLY A 92 7.74 -13.79 -7.41
N LEU A 93 6.55 -13.19 -7.16
CA LEU A 93 5.62 -13.60 -6.11
C LEU A 93 4.26 -13.96 -6.70
N ASN A 94 3.62 -14.95 -6.08
CA ASN A 94 2.22 -15.28 -6.30
C ASN A 94 1.45 -15.01 -5.02
N MET A 95 0.27 -14.42 -5.12
CA MET A 95 -0.63 -14.25 -3.99
C MET A 95 -2.00 -14.84 -4.30
N GLN A 96 -2.52 -15.62 -3.37
CA GLN A 96 -3.88 -16.13 -3.38
C GLN A 96 -4.60 -15.67 -2.12
N ALA A 97 -5.82 -15.18 -2.29
CA ALA A 97 -6.67 -14.74 -1.19
C ALA A 97 -8.09 -15.23 -1.43
N ASP A 98 -8.76 -15.64 -0.36
CA ASP A 98 -10.15 -16.09 -0.37
C ASP A 98 -10.90 -15.35 0.74
N ASN A 99 -11.90 -14.57 0.32
CA ASN A 99 -12.71 -13.69 1.18
C ASN A 99 -11.88 -12.86 2.18
N PHE A 100 -10.69 -12.44 1.76
CA PHE A 100 -9.74 -11.77 2.62
C PHE A 100 -10.12 -10.31 2.84
N LYS A 101 -10.17 -9.90 4.13
CA LYS A 101 -10.48 -8.53 4.53
C LYS A 101 -9.25 -7.64 4.41
N VAL A 102 -9.19 -6.86 3.33
CA VAL A 102 -8.08 -5.94 3.05
C VAL A 102 -8.20 -4.66 3.84
N LEU A 103 -9.43 -4.18 4.08
CA LEU A 103 -9.67 -2.90 4.71
C LEU A 103 -10.77 -3.02 5.76
N SER A 104 -10.54 -2.40 6.92
CA SER A 104 -11.53 -2.28 8.00
C SER A 104 -11.31 -0.95 8.73
N SER A 105 -11.67 0.14 8.08
CA SER A 105 -11.46 1.50 8.59
C SER A 105 -12.78 2.21 8.85
N THR A 106 -12.73 3.19 9.75
CA THR A 106 -13.82 4.11 10.01
C THR A 106 -13.57 5.45 9.35
N LYS A 107 -14.56 6.33 9.31
CA LYS A 107 -14.41 7.70 8.81
C LYS A 107 -13.36 8.50 9.60
N GLN A 108 -13.16 8.19 10.90
CA GLN A 108 -12.10 8.81 11.69
C GLN A 108 -10.68 8.34 11.30
N ASP A 109 -10.56 7.12 10.78
CA ASP A 109 -9.27 6.58 10.35
C ASP A 109 -8.86 7.11 8.98
N ASN A 110 -9.84 7.29 8.07
CA ASN A 110 -9.63 7.83 6.74
C ASN A 110 -10.90 8.52 6.22
N GLU A 111 -10.79 9.81 5.91
CA GLU A 111 -11.92 10.62 5.44
C GLU A 111 -12.26 10.39 3.96
N LEU A 112 -11.31 9.88 3.17
CA LEU A 112 -11.50 9.68 1.72
C LEU A 112 -12.09 8.32 1.38
N TYR A 113 -11.79 7.30 2.18
CA TYR A 113 -12.38 5.97 2.03
C TYR A 113 -12.43 5.26 3.38
N PHE A 114 -13.53 4.62 3.66
CA PHE A 114 -13.73 3.87 4.90
C PHE A 114 -14.78 2.78 4.70
N GLY A 115 -14.82 1.83 5.64
CA GLY A 115 -15.71 0.68 5.61
C GLY A 115 -14.94 -0.63 5.62
N LYS A 116 -15.47 -1.66 4.98
CA LYS A 116 -14.87 -2.99 4.88
C LYS A 116 -14.72 -3.39 3.42
N LEU A 117 -13.56 -3.91 3.07
CA LEU A 117 -13.29 -4.44 1.72
C LEU A 117 -12.85 -5.90 1.83
N PHE A 118 -13.63 -6.79 1.22
CA PHE A 118 -13.29 -8.21 1.11
C PHE A 118 -13.01 -8.56 -0.35
N ILE A 119 -11.94 -9.33 -0.57
CA ILE A 119 -11.53 -9.74 -1.90
C ILE A 119 -11.23 -11.22 -2.00
N ASP A 120 -11.45 -11.77 -3.21
CA ASP A 120 -10.75 -12.94 -3.68
C ASP A 120 -9.69 -12.49 -4.68
N ALA A 121 -8.51 -13.06 -4.59
CA ALA A 121 -7.41 -12.71 -5.47
C ALA A 121 -6.60 -13.94 -5.86
N ASN A 122 -6.15 -13.95 -7.11
CA ASN A 122 -5.12 -14.87 -7.60
C ASN A 122 -4.26 -14.05 -8.56
N ILE A 123 -3.15 -13.53 -8.04
CA ILE A 123 -2.30 -12.56 -8.72
C ILE A 123 -0.84 -12.97 -8.72
N ASN A 124 -0.16 -12.62 -9.82
CA ASN A 124 1.28 -12.67 -9.97
C ASN A 124 1.86 -11.28 -9.83
N ILE A 125 2.92 -11.15 -9.06
CA ILE A 125 3.63 -9.90 -8.85
C ILE A 125 5.06 -10.09 -9.34
N ALA A 126 5.41 -9.39 -10.40
CA ALA A 126 6.71 -9.42 -11.05
C ALA A 126 7.32 -8.01 -11.15
N GLY A 127 8.44 -7.87 -11.88
CA GLY A 127 9.11 -6.58 -12.06
C GLY A 127 10.03 -6.22 -10.91
N THR A 128 10.17 -4.93 -10.61
CA THR A 128 11.01 -4.43 -9.52
C THR A 128 10.16 -3.82 -8.41
N SER A 129 10.74 -3.64 -7.20
CA SER A 129 10.03 -3.00 -6.08
C SER A 129 9.60 -1.55 -6.36
N THR A 130 10.27 -0.87 -7.30
CA THR A 130 9.94 0.50 -7.73
C THR A 130 9.01 0.56 -8.94
N SER A 131 8.89 -0.54 -9.69
CA SER A 131 8.02 -0.69 -10.86
C SER A 131 7.45 -2.11 -10.90
N PRO A 132 6.54 -2.45 -9.98
CA PRO A 132 5.90 -3.76 -9.95
C PRO A 132 4.92 -3.92 -11.13
N VAL A 133 4.88 -5.14 -11.65
CA VAL A 133 3.87 -5.58 -12.62
C VAL A 133 2.98 -6.58 -11.92
N VAL A 134 1.69 -6.29 -11.87
CA VAL A 134 0.69 -7.14 -11.23
C VAL A 134 -0.26 -7.65 -12.30
N ASP A 135 -0.36 -8.97 -12.41
CA ASP A 135 -1.26 -9.65 -13.34
C ASP A 135 -2.07 -10.72 -12.61
N GLY A 136 -3.34 -10.89 -13.00
CA GLY A 136 -4.18 -11.90 -12.38
C GLY A 136 -5.64 -11.53 -12.30
N LYS A 137 -6.34 -12.19 -11.37
CA LYS A 137 -7.78 -12.02 -11.14
C LYS A 137 -8.00 -11.49 -9.73
N LEU A 138 -8.85 -10.47 -9.64
CA LEU A 138 -9.31 -9.90 -8.39
C LEU A 138 -10.82 -9.75 -8.46
N ARG A 139 -11.50 -10.18 -7.42
CA ARG A 139 -12.95 -10.02 -7.24
C ARG A 139 -13.22 -9.35 -5.90
N VAL A 140 -14.08 -8.34 -5.92
CA VAL A 140 -14.64 -7.75 -4.71
C VAL A 140 -15.86 -8.57 -4.30
N ASN A 141 -15.91 -9.00 -3.03
CA ASN A 141 -16.97 -9.88 -2.54
C ASN A 141 -18.19 -9.09 -2.05
N GLU A 142 -19.34 -9.76 -2.02
CA GLU A 142 -20.64 -9.16 -1.66
C GLU A 142 -20.69 -8.62 -0.22
N ALA A 143 -19.85 -9.15 0.70
CA ALA A 143 -19.73 -8.65 2.06
C ALA A 143 -19.01 -7.29 2.17
N THR A 144 -18.56 -6.74 1.05
CA THR A 144 -17.90 -5.43 1.00
C THR A 144 -18.92 -4.32 1.25
N ASP A 145 -18.59 -3.45 2.22
CA ASP A 145 -19.30 -2.20 2.50
C ASP A 145 -18.25 -1.07 2.55
N LEU A 146 -18.04 -0.45 1.40
CA LEU A 146 -16.96 0.52 1.20
C LEU A 146 -17.53 1.86 0.73
N THR A 147 -17.22 2.91 1.45
CA THR A 147 -17.58 4.28 1.11
C THR A 147 -16.38 5.02 0.57
N PHE A 148 -16.52 5.63 -0.61
CA PHE A 148 -15.59 6.61 -1.15
C PHE A 148 -16.18 8.01 -1.06
N VAL A 149 -15.43 8.93 -0.48
CA VAL A 149 -15.79 10.34 -0.42
C VAL A 149 -15.06 11.06 -1.56
N ILE A 150 -15.82 11.54 -2.53
CA ILE A 150 -15.26 12.35 -3.62
C ILE A 150 -15.23 13.80 -3.12
N PRO A 151 -14.04 14.40 -2.92
CA PRO A 151 -13.95 15.81 -2.53
C PRO A 151 -14.56 16.66 -3.62
N GLN A 152 -15.67 17.33 -3.32
CA GLN A 152 -16.20 18.35 -4.20
C GLN A 152 -15.30 19.57 -4.07
N LYS A 153 -14.51 19.88 -5.09
CA LYS A 153 -13.92 21.22 -5.21
C LYS A 153 -15.07 22.19 -5.37
N ASP A 154 -15.25 23.10 -4.40
CA ASP A 154 -16.25 24.18 -4.55
C ASP A 154 -15.89 24.98 -5.82
N PRO A 155 -16.78 25.00 -6.83
CA PRO A 155 -16.49 25.71 -8.08
C PRO A 155 -16.33 27.22 -7.85
N ARG A 156 -16.68 27.73 -6.68
CA ARG A 156 -16.55 29.14 -6.28
C ARG A 156 -15.13 29.54 -5.89
N LEU A 157 -14.22 28.57 -5.68
CA LEU A 157 -12.81 28.81 -5.34
C LEU A 157 -11.86 28.72 -6.55
N VAL A 158 -12.37 28.59 -7.75
CA VAL A 158 -11.57 28.92 -8.93
C VAL A 158 -11.47 30.45 -8.94
N GLU A 159 -10.36 31.00 -8.45
CA GLU A 159 -10.00 32.39 -8.66
C GLU A 159 -10.23 32.70 -10.14
N ARG A 160 -11.21 33.57 -10.41
CA ARG A 160 -11.41 34.13 -11.73
C ARG A 160 -10.25 35.10 -11.96
N GLU A 161 -9.10 34.60 -12.30
CA GLU A 161 -8.11 35.37 -13.01
C GLU A 161 -8.68 35.63 -14.41
N GLY A 162 -9.19 36.77 -14.59
CA GLY A 162 -9.77 37.23 -15.86
C GLY A 162 -11.09 37.96 -15.66
N VAL A 163 -11.06 39.12 -15.02
CA VAL A 163 -12.13 40.10 -15.17
C VAL A 163 -12.09 40.54 -16.62
N ILE A 164 -13.07 40.08 -17.41
CA ILE A 164 -13.29 40.67 -18.75
C ILE A 164 -13.88 42.04 -18.51
N GLU A 165 -13.06 43.08 -18.65
CA GLU A 165 -13.48 44.47 -18.63
C GLU A 165 -14.01 44.77 -20.04
N PHE A 166 -15.33 45.01 -20.16
CA PHE A 166 -15.92 45.49 -21.39
C PHE A 166 -15.60 46.98 -21.51
N VAL A 167 -14.63 47.33 -22.37
CA VAL A 167 -14.30 48.68 -22.72
C VAL A 167 -15.23 49.11 -23.86
N ASP A 168 -16.04 50.14 -23.61
CA ASP A 168 -16.82 50.79 -24.67
C ASP A 168 -15.86 51.52 -25.60
N MET A 169 -15.69 51.01 -26.80
CA MET A 169 -14.78 51.58 -27.82
C MET A 169 -15.28 52.90 -28.43
N ASP A 170 -16.51 53.31 -28.17
CA ASP A 170 -17.10 54.54 -28.66
C ASP A 170 -17.05 55.68 -27.64
N ALA A 171 -16.50 55.47 -26.43
CA ALA A 171 -16.33 56.50 -25.43
C ALA A 171 -15.14 57.40 -25.77
N PRO A 172 -15.29 58.76 -25.83
CA PRO A 172 -14.19 59.64 -26.07
C PRO A 172 -13.13 59.59 -24.98
N LEU A 173 -11.85 59.44 -25.35
CA LEU A 173 -10.72 59.43 -24.44
C LEU A 173 -10.68 60.75 -23.66
N LEU A 174 -11.03 60.71 -22.38
CA LEU A 174 -10.81 61.82 -21.47
C LEU A 174 -9.30 62.00 -21.24
N ASN A 175 -8.66 62.97 -21.89
CA ASN A 175 -7.31 63.34 -21.56
C ASN A 175 -7.27 64.00 -20.19
N THR A 176 -6.93 63.18 -19.18
CA THR A 176 -6.58 63.67 -17.85
C THR A 176 -5.16 64.19 -17.89
N VAL A 177 -4.99 65.49 -18.08
CA VAL A 177 -3.74 66.21 -17.90
C VAL A 177 -3.52 66.29 -16.38
N LEU A 178 -2.54 65.57 -15.88
CA LEU A 178 -2.03 65.75 -14.52
C LEU A 178 -1.22 67.06 -14.48
N THR A 179 -1.68 68.01 -13.74
CA THR A 179 -0.90 69.14 -13.22
C THR A 179 -0.31 68.77 -11.86
#